data_b948ac0684d19585ebc541307bd96f24
#
_entry.id   b948ac0684d19585ebc541307bd96f24
#
_cell.length_a   1.000
_cell.length_b   1.000
_cell.length_c   1.000
_cell.angle_alpha   90.00
_cell.angle_beta   90.00
_cell.angle_gamma   90.00
#
_symmetry.space_group_name_H-M   'P 1'
#
loop_
_entity.id
_entity.type
_entity.pdbx_description
1 polymer ?
#
loop_
_entity_poly.entity_id
_entity_poly.type
_entity_poly.pdbx_seq_one_letter_code
_entity_poly.pdbx_strand_id
1 'polypeptide(L)'
;DTPFSLINVNDEHSGDVIDTSNTSSQDTDSDGDTLTVTAVRIGNSEGSGTAGTVGSALTGTYGQLTLNANGSYTYVANQSAADDLDAGDVVYDYFNYTISDGTETDIAVITITVIGINDTPVAVDDTDSVAEDGSVTKTGSEDDVLYDDTDADDSHSLTVTAIAPSGGSTSTVTDGSTHSSGGTTVTGTYGTLVIGADGSYTYTADQDA
;
A
#
# COMPACT_ATOMS: atom_id res chain seq x y z
N ASP A 1 24.91 -5.48 -11.86
CA ASP A 1 23.51 -5.36 -11.44
C ASP A 1 23.27 -3.97 -10.89
N THR A 2 22.62 -3.11 -11.65
CA THR A 2 22.12 -1.83 -11.15
C THR A 2 20.76 -2.10 -10.51
N PRO A 3 20.55 -1.72 -9.23
CA PRO A 3 19.21 -1.81 -8.64
C PRO A 3 18.27 -0.92 -9.47
N PHE A 4 17.23 -1.52 -10.02
CA PHE A 4 16.22 -0.80 -10.78
C PHE A 4 15.33 0.05 -9.88
N SER A 5 14.89 1.12 -10.46
CA SER A 5 14.14 2.24 -9.98
C SER A 5 12.90 1.90 -9.13
N LEU A 6 12.68 2.73 -8.17
CA LEU A 6 11.56 2.99 -7.30
C LEU A 6 10.20 2.75 -7.97
N ILE A 7 9.44 1.77 -7.47
CA ILE A 7 8.09 1.49 -7.94
C ILE A 7 7.15 1.74 -6.77
N ASN A 8 6.22 2.67 -6.95
CA ASN A 8 5.10 2.87 -6.04
C ASN A 8 4.03 1.82 -6.27
N VAL A 9 3.19 1.58 -5.28
CA VAL A 9 2.05 0.67 -5.38
C VAL A 9 1.19 1.00 -6.61
N ASN A 10 0.84 -0.04 -7.38
CA ASN A 10 0.13 0.04 -8.66
C ASN A 10 0.85 0.78 -9.80
N ASP A 11 2.10 1.20 -9.64
CA ASP A 11 2.91 1.69 -10.76
C ASP A 11 3.45 0.50 -11.59
N GLU A 12 3.41 0.67 -12.90
CA GLU A 12 4.04 -0.25 -13.85
C GLU A 12 5.46 0.22 -14.18
N HIS A 13 6.43 -0.66 -13.97
CA HIS A 13 7.81 -0.45 -14.41
C HIS A 13 8.15 -1.41 -15.55
N SER A 14 8.87 -0.93 -16.54
CA SER A 14 9.33 -1.72 -17.68
C SER A 14 10.84 -1.64 -17.87
N GLY A 15 11.41 -2.72 -18.34
CA GLY A 15 12.84 -2.82 -18.65
C GLY A 15 13.13 -3.96 -19.60
N ASP A 16 14.40 -4.24 -19.79
CA ASP A 16 14.88 -5.32 -20.66
C ASP A 16 16.15 -5.94 -20.06
N VAL A 17 16.19 -7.25 -19.96
CA VAL A 17 17.35 -7.99 -19.42
C VAL A 17 18.38 -8.31 -20.51
N ILE A 18 18.02 -8.19 -21.81
CA ILE A 18 18.88 -8.48 -22.97
C ILE A 18 19.18 -7.19 -23.77
N ASP A 19 18.75 -6.03 -23.32
CA ASP A 19 18.86 -4.76 -24.08
C ASP A 19 20.29 -4.44 -24.47
N THR A 20 20.54 -4.46 -25.78
CA THR A 20 21.83 -4.15 -26.38
C THR A 20 22.18 -2.66 -26.40
N SER A 21 21.28 -1.79 -25.93
CA SER A 21 21.47 -0.34 -25.89
C SER A 21 22.14 0.16 -24.61
N ASN A 22 22.17 -0.64 -23.54
CA ASN A 22 22.74 -0.30 -22.24
C ASN A 22 23.93 -1.20 -21.88
N THR A 23 25.14 -0.74 -22.09
CA THR A 23 26.38 -1.53 -22.02
C THR A 23 26.86 -1.89 -20.60
N SER A 24 26.14 -1.53 -19.54
CA SER A 24 26.59 -1.74 -18.14
C SER A 24 25.85 -2.83 -17.36
N SER A 25 24.75 -3.37 -17.88
CA SER A 25 23.97 -4.45 -17.22
C SER A 25 23.36 -5.42 -18.24
N GLN A 26 24.05 -5.65 -19.31
CA GLN A 26 23.56 -6.39 -20.48
C GLN A 26 24.05 -7.82 -20.44
N ASP A 27 23.12 -8.77 -20.65
CA ASP A 27 23.51 -10.13 -20.99
C ASP A 27 24.13 -10.16 -22.38
N THR A 28 25.27 -10.81 -22.50
CA THR A 28 26.06 -10.84 -23.75
C THR A 28 26.45 -12.26 -24.12
N ASP A 29 26.49 -12.50 -25.41
CA ASP A 29 27.10 -13.68 -25.98
C ASP A 29 28.44 -13.32 -26.66
N SER A 30 29.48 -14.14 -26.45
CA SER A 30 30.83 -13.86 -26.97
C SER A 30 30.94 -14.07 -28.48
N ASP A 31 30.12 -14.93 -29.05
CA ASP A 31 30.09 -15.23 -30.49
C ASP A 31 29.09 -14.35 -31.24
N GLY A 32 28.29 -13.56 -30.49
CA GLY A 32 27.30 -12.62 -31.02
C GLY A 32 25.99 -13.27 -31.40
N ASP A 33 25.69 -14.42 -30.83
CA ASP A 33 24.42 -15.12 -31.06
C ASP A 33 23.25 -14.42 -30.38
N THR A 34 22.03 -14.65 -30.90
CA THR A 34 20.83 -14.04 -30.35
C THR A 34 20.40 -14.72 -29.06
N LEU A 35 20.40 -13.96 -27.95
CA LEU A 35 19.94 -14.43 -26.67
C LEU A 35 18.41 -14.44 -26.59
N THR A 36 17.88 -15.44 -25.87
CA THR A 36 16.44 -15.60 -25.63
C THR A 36 16.20 -16.06 -24.20
N VAL A 37 15.25 -15.45 -23.50
CA VAL A 37 14.79 -15.92 -22.19
C VAL A 37 13.96 -17.19 -22.37
N THR A 38 14.39 -18.27 -21.71
CA THR A 38 13.78 -19.60 -21.83
C THR A 38 13.06 -20.07 -20.57
N ALA A 39 13.38 -19.49 -19.41
CA ALA A 39 12.72 -19.79 -18.14
C ALA A 39 12.71 -18.57 -17.22
N VAL A 40 11.75 -18.53 -16.29
CA VAL A 40 11.66 -17.54 -15.20
C VAL A 40 11.18 -18.24 -13.93
N ARG A 41 11.69 -17.81 -12.75
CA ARG A 41 11.35 -18.36 -11.43
C ARG A 41 11.32 -17.26 -10.39
N ILE A 42 10.55 -17.44 -9.31
CA ILE A 42 10.60 -16.59 -8.12
C ILE A 42 11.85 -16.94 -7.29
N GLY A 43 12.55 -15.92 -6.80
CA GLY A 43 13.63 -16.05 -5.83
C GLY A 43 15.00 -15.63 -6.35
N ASN A 44 15.94 -15.44 -5.43
CA ASN A 44 17.30 -14.95 -5.64
C ASN A 44 18.37 -16.04 -5.78
N SER A 45 17.95 -17.31 -5.79
CA SER A 45 18.86 -18.46 -5.97
C SER A 45 18.67 -19.01 -7.38
N GLU A 46 19.71 -18.88 -8.18
CA GLU A 46 19.74 -19.29 -9.59
C GLU A 46 19.24 -20.73 -9.80
N GLY A 47 18.33 -20.90 -10.73
CA GLY A 47 17.72 -22.19 -11.09
C GLY A 47 16.76 -22.77 -10.06
N SER A 48 16.57 -22.09 -8.91
CA SER A 48 15.70 -22.53 -7.81
C SER A 48 14.43 -21.67 -7.73
N GLY A 49 13.46 -22.13 -6.92
CA GLY A 49 12.22 -21.43 -6.67
C GLY A 49 11.07 -21.85 -7.58
N THR A 50 9.90 -21.24 -7.38
CA THR A 50 8.68 -21.57 -8.13
C THR A 50 8.80 -21.12 -9.58
N ALA A 51 8.65 -22.05 -10.52
CA ALA A 51 8.71 -21.76 -11.94
C ALA A 51 7.48 -21.00 -12.43
N GLY A 52 7.70 -19.98 -13.27
CA GLY A 52 6.69 -19.29 -14.06
C GLY A 52 6.73 -19.70 -15.53
N THR A 53 5.88 -19.07 -16.31
CA THR A 53 5.85 -19.20 -17.78
C THR A 53 6.33 -17.87 -18.38
N VAL A 54 7.34 -17.94 -19.26
CA VAL A 54 7.84 -16.76 -20.00
C VAL A 54 6.68 -16.12 -20.78
N GLY A 55 6.55 -14.81 -20.70
CA GLY A 55 5.45 -14.04 -21.29
C GLY A 55 4.14 -14.05 -20.50
N SER A 56 4.12 -14.64 -19.30
CA SER A 56 2.95 -14.60 -18.40
C SER A 56 3.33 -13.99 -17.07
N ALA A 57 2.36 -13.37 -16.39
CA ALA A 57 2.56 -12.79 -15.07
C ALA A 57 2.97 -13.86 -14.05
N LEU A 58 4.05 -13.59 -13.32
CA LEU A 58 4.57 -14.40 -12.22
C LEU A 58 4.51 -13.58 -10.94
N THR A 59 3.70 -14.02 -9.95
CA THR A 59 3.45 -13.29 -8.71
C THR A 59 4.60 -13.48 -7.72
N GLY A 60 5.27 -12.39 -7.38
CA GLY A 60 6.25 -12.27 -6.32
C GLY A 60 5.60 -11.97 -4.97
N THR A 61 6.35 -11.39 -4.04
CA THR A 61 5.85 -11.00 -2.71
C THR A 61 5.07 -9.70 -2.79
N TYR A 62 5.61 -8.71 -3.48
CA TYR A 62 5.08 -7.34 -3.53
C TYR A 62 4.39 -7.01 -4.86
N GLY A 63 4.63 -7.80 -5.90
CA GLY A 63 4.09 -7.52 -7.23
C GLY A 63 4.14 -8.69 -8.19
N GLN A 64 3.88 -8.39 -9.45
CA GLN A 64 3.87 -9.36 -10.55
C GLN A 64 4.87 -8.96 -11.63
N LEU A 65 5.74 -9.89 -11.99
CA LEU A 65 6.67 -9.77 -13.11
C LEU A 65 6.10 -10.49 -14.34
N THR A 66 6.09 -9.82 -15.49
CA THR A 66 5.91 -10.46 -16.80
C THR A 66 7.22 -10.30 -17.58
N LEU A 67 7.94 -11.39 -17.78
CA LEU A 67 9.21 -11.41 -18.54
C LEU A 67 9.00 -12.15 -19.86
N ASN A 68 9.30 -11.47 -20.97
CA ASN A 68 9.11 -11.98 -22.32
C ASN A 68 10.38 -12.69 -22.84
N ALA A 69 10.21 -13.52 -23.87
CA ALA A 69 11.32 -14.26 -24.48
C ALA A 69 12.40 -13.35 -25.11
N ASN A 70 12.05 -12.13 -25.50
CA ASN A 70 13.01 -11.14 -26.04
C ASN A 70 13.76 -10.36 -24.96
N GLY A 71 13.54 -10.64 -23.67
CA GLY A 71 14.17 -9.96 -22.55
C GLY A 71 13.35 -8.80 -21.97
N SER A 72 12.41 -8.26 -22.71
CA SER A 72 11.56 -7.18 -22.20
C SER A 72 10.70 -7.65 -21.02
N TYR A 73 10.56 -6.81 -20.00
CA TYR A 73 9.70 -7.12 -18.87
C TYR A 73 8.85 -5.94 -18.40
N THR A 74 7.77 -6.27 -17.72
CA THR A 74 7.00 -5.33 -16.91
C THR A 74 6.86 -5.89 -15.50
N TYR A 75 6.85 -5.01 -14.50
CA TYR A 75 6.56 -5.34 -13.11
C TYR A 75 5.51 -4.35 -12.59
N VAL A 76 4.52 -4.89 -11.88
CA VAL A 76 3.46 -4.10 -11.24
C VAL A 76 3.42 -4.47 -9.76
N ALA A 77 3.62 -3.48 -8.88
CA ALA A 77 3.49 -3.65 -7.43
C ALA A 77 1.98 -3.62 -7.06
N ASN A 78 1.36 -4.80 -7.03
CA ASN A 78 -0.10 -4.96 -6.90
C ASN A 78 -0.51 -6.06 -5.91
N GLN A 79 0.36 -6.41 -4.99
CA GLN A 79 0.05 -7.35 -3.91
C GLN A 79 -0.22 -6.57 -2.62
N SER A 80 -1.09 -7.11 -1.74
CA SER A 80 -1.41 -6.47 -0.46
C SER A 80 -0.18 -6.20 0.41
N ALA A 81 0.86 -7.04 0.31
CA ALA A 81 2.13 -6.78 1.00
C ALA A 81 2.87 -5.53 0.49
N ALA A 82 2.51 -4.98 -0.67
CA ALA A 82 3.02 -3.70 -1.13
C ALA A 82 2.17 -2.53 -0.61
N ASP A 83 0.85 -2.75 -0.46
CA ASP A 83 -0.06 -1.76 0.14
C ASP A 83 0.23 -1.56 1.64
N ASP A 84 0.74 -2.60 2.35
CA ASP A 84 1.09 -2.54 3.77
C ASP A 84 2.43 -1.77 4.05
N LEU A 85 3.11 -1.23 3.05
CA LEU A 85 4.41 -0.57 3.21
C LEU A 85 4.25 0.90 3.57
N ASP A 86 4.80 1.30 4.70
CA ASP A 86 4.86 2.70 5.12
C ASP A 86 5.69 3.57 4.16
N ALA A 87 5.41 4.87 4.13
CA ALA A 87 6.15 5.83 3.31
C ALA A 87 7.65 5.78 3.56
N GLY A 88 8.42 5.37 2.56
CA GLY A 88 9.87 5.29 2.59
C GLY A 88 10.42 3.91 2.96
N ASP A 89 9.57 2.92 3.20
CA ASP A 89 9.99 1.53 3.31
C ASP A 89 10.58 1.04 2.00
N VAL A 90 11.62 0.24 2.09
CA VAL A 90 12.34 -0.29 0.93
C VAL A 90 12.43 -1.80 1.04
N VAL A 91 11.78 -2.49 0.12
CA VAL A 91 11.75 -3.96 0.05
C VAL A 91 12.13 -4.44 -1.34
N TYR A 92 12.32 -5.76 -1.49
CA TYR A 92 12.83 -6.32 -2.73
C TYR A 92 12.03 -7.56 -3.12
N ASP A 93 11.60 -7.61 -4.39
CA ASP A 93 11.23 -8.85 -5.07
C ASP A 93 12.40 -9.37 -5.90
N TYR A 94 12.54 -10.68 -5.90
CA TYR A 94 13.61 -11.36 -6.62
C TYR A 94 13.04 -12.40 -7.58
N PHE A 95 13.55 -12.37 -8.80
CA PHE A 95 13.27 -13.37 -9.82
C PHE A 95 14.57 -13.81 -10.46
N ASN A 96 14.69 -15.09 -10.81
CA ASN A 96 15.79 -15.55 -11.63
C ASN A 96 15.27 -16.05 -12.97
N TYR A 97 16.08 -15.88 -14.00
CA TYR A 97 15.72 -16.25 -15.36
C TYR A 97 16.89 -16.96 -16.05
N THR A 98 16.55 -17.77 -17.03
CA THR A 98 17.52 -18.46 -17.87
C THR A 98 17.52 -17.88 -19.26
N ILE A 99 18.69 -17.49 -19.76
CA ILE A 99 18.92 -17.14 -21.16
C ILE A 99 19.52 -18.30 -21.92
N SER A 100 19.36 -18.32 -23.23
CA SER A 100 19.97 -19.25 -24.16
C SER A 100 20.31 -18.60 -25.48
N ASP A 101 21.44 -18.96 -26.04
CA ASP A 101 21.87 -18.67 -27.41
C ASP A 101 21.39 -19.71 -28.44
N GLY A 102 20.67 -20.75 -27.97
CA GLY A 102 20.22 -21.90 -28.75
C GLY A 102 21.11 -23.12 -28.60
N THR A 103 22.27 -23.01 -27.96
CA THR A 103 23.25 -24.08 -27.75
C THR A 103 23.56 -24.30 -26.25
N GLU A 104 23.84 -23.21 -25.56
CA GLU A 104 24.12 -23.17 -24.13
C GLU A 104 23.16 -22.26 -23.38
N THR A 105 23.24 -22.27 -22.05
CA THR A 105 22.35 -21.48 -21.19
C THR A 105 23.10 -20.92 -20.01
N ASP A 106 22.67 -19.73 -19.55
CA ASP A 106 23.13 -19.13 -18.31
C ASP A 106 21.95 -18.59 -17.50
N ILE A 107 22.15 -18.32 -16.20
CA ILE A 107 21.10 -17.91 -15.28
C ILE A 107 21.51 -16.63 -14.58
N ALA A 108 20.59 -15.67 -14.52
CA ALA A 108 20.79 -14.41 -13.80
C ALA A 108 19.59 -14.07 -12.92
N VAL A 109 19.75 -13.07 -12.05
CA VAL A 109 18.72 -12.62 -11.10
C VAL A 109 18.28 -11.20 -11.44
N ILE A 110 16.96 -10.99 -11.50
CA ILE A 110 16.33 -9.67 -11.49
C ILE A 110 16.00 -9.33 -10.04
N THR A 111 16.46 -8.17 -9.58
CA THR A 111 16.07 -7.58 -8.29
C THR A 111 15.19 -6.37 -8.56
N ILE A 112 13.95 -6.41 -8.09
CA ILE A 112 13.02 -5.28 -8.15
C ILE A 112 12.98 -4.63 -6.77
N THR A 113 13.25 -3.32 -6.72
CA THR A 113 13.12 -2.52 -5.50
C THR A 113 11.73 -1.90 -5.47
N VAL A 114 10.95 -2.22 -4.44
CA VAL A 114 9.64 -1.62 -4.17
C VAL A 114 9.78 -0.64 -3.01
N ILE A 115 9.17 0.54 -3.14
CA ILE A 115 9.19 1.57 -2.10
C ILE A 115 7.77 1.89 -1.72
N GLY A 116 7.52 1.83 -0.40
CA GLY A 116 6.27 2.23 0.20
C GLY A 116 5.98 3.73 0.02
N ILE A 117 4.73 4.03 -0.15
CA ILE A 117 4.17 5.38 -0.14
C ILE A 117 3.04 5.40 0.88
N ASN A 118 2.79 6.56 1.48
CA ASN A 118 1.67 6.69 2.41
C ASN A 118 0.34 6.54 1.67
N ASP A 119 -0.49 5.64 2.14
CA ASP A 119 -1.86 5.49 1.71
C ASP A 119 -2.79 6.51 2.40
N THR A 120 -4.00 6.59 1.92
CA THR A 120 -5.00 7.50 2.49
C THR A 120 -5.95 6.68 3.37
N PRO A 121 -6.21 7.12 4.62
CA PRO A 121 -7.16 6.42 5.47
C PRO A 121 -8.56 6.37 4.84
N VAL A 122 -9.28 5.30 5.11
CA VAL A 122 -10.65 5.06 4.68
C VAL A 122 -11.56 5.13 5.90
N ALA A 123 -12.37 6.20 5.96
CA ALA A 123 -13.36 6.38 7.01
C ALA A 123 -14.70 5.72 6.63
N VAL A 124 -15.35 5.11 7.61
CA VAL A 124 -16.67 4.47 7.52
C VAL A 124 -17.69 5.32 8.28
N ASP A 125 -18.92 5.38 7.79
CA ASP A 125 -20.00 6.17 8.44
C ASP A 125 -20.49 5.49 9.73
N ASP A 126 -20.45 6.20 10.86
CA ASP A 126 -20.97 5.76 12.14
C ASP A 126 -22.42 6.20 12.37
N THR A 127 -23.17 5.40 13.13
CA THR A 127 -24.53 5.71 13.52
C THR A 127 -24.78 5.39 14.99
N ASP A 128 -25.44 6.29 15.69
CA ASP A 128 -25.90 6.05 17.07
C ASP A 128 -27.31 6.62 17.30
N SER A 129 -27.91 6.27 18.43
CA SER A 129 -29.23 6.74 18.81
C SER A 129 -29.28 7.13 20.29
N VAL A 130 -29.95 8.21 20.59
CA VAL A 130 -30.19 8.70 21.94
C VAL A 130 -31.62 9.18 22.07
N ALA A 131 -32.22 8.98 23.23
CA ALA A 131 -33.54 9.53 23.51
C ALA A 131 -33.44 11.04 23.78
N GLU A 132 -34.53 11.77 23.57
CA GLU A 132 -34.70 13.13 24.03
C GLU A 132 -34.31 13.27 25.50
N ASP A 133 -33.64 14.35 25.88
CA ASP A 133 -33.04 14.60 27.21
C ASP A 133 -31.90 13.61 27.59
N GLY A 134 -31.52 12.69 26.72
CA GLY A 134 -30.52 11.67 26.98
C GLY A 134 -29.13 12.10 26.52
N SER A 135 -28.17 11.25 26.90
CA SER A 135 -26.80 11.31 26.37
C SER A 135 -26.27 9.93 26.04
N VAL A 136 -25.44 9.86 25.03
CA VAL A 136 -24.68 8.66 24.68
C VAL A 136 -23.19 9.00 24.71
N THR A 137 -22.39 8.10 25.27
CA THR A 137 -20.93 8.22 25.31
C THR A 137 -20.31 6.96 24.76
N LYS A 138 -19.37 7.12 23.85
CA LYS A 138 -18.55 6.06 23.28
C LYS A 138 -17.09 6.30 23.62
N THR A 139 -16.44 5.23 24.08
CA THR A 139 -15.04 5.30 24.50
C THR A 139 -14.34 3.98 24.19
N GLY A 140 -13.15 4.05 23.59
CA GLY A 140 -12.34 2.89 23.31
C GLY A 140 -12.72 2.16 22.02
N SER A 141 -11.88 1.26 21.62
CA SER A 141 -11.73 0.68 20.30
C SER A 141 -12.87 -0.19 19.76
N GLU A 142 -14.03 -0.27 20.43
CA GLU A 142 -15.12 -1.14 19.95
C GLU A 142 -16.41 -0.39 19.60
N ASP A 143 -16.46 0.93 19.82
CA ASP A 143 -17.69 1.70 19.67
C ASP A 143 -17.46 3.18 19.35
N ASP A 144 -16.21 3.64 19.20
CA ASP A 144 -15.90 5.03 18.83
C ASP A 144 -15.89 5.22 17.30
N VAL A 145 -15.77 6.47 16.84
CA VAL A 145 -15.84 6.78 15.41
C VAL A 145 -14.62 6.31 14.58
N LEU A 146 -13.61 5.71 15.20
CA LEU A 146 -12.43 5.17 14.50
C LEU A 146 -12.41 3.64 14.45
N TYR A 147 -13.43 2.99 15.01
CA TYR A 147 -13.42 1.53 15.23
C TYR A 147 -13.36 0.72 13.94
N ASP A 148 -14.08 1.10 12.92
CA ASP A 148 -14.14 0.44 11.61
C ASP A 148 -13.47 1.22 10.49
N ASP A 149 -12.82 2.34 10.83
CA ASP A 149 -11.94 3.07 9.94
C ASP A 149 -10.64 2.28 9.73
N THR A 150 -10.06 2.37 8.56
CA THR A 150 -8.85 1.62 8.19
C THR A 150 -7.83 2.50 7.51
N ASP A 151 -6.56 2.13 7.65
CA ASP A 151 -5.45 2.61 6.84
C ASP A 151 -4.69 1.39 6.33
N ALA A 152 -4.21 1.41 5.09
CA ALA A 152 -3.42 0.31 4.54
C ALA A 152 -2.01 0.27 5.13
N ASP A 153 -1.48 1.42 5.55
CA ASP A 153 -0.17 1.51 6.19
C ASP A 153 -0.16 0.86 7.58
N ASP A 154 0.75 -0.06 7.79
CA ASP A 154 0.86 -0.98 8.93
C ASP A 154 1.02 -0.29 10.30
N SER A 155 1.65 0.88 10.34
CA SER A 155 2.09 1.54 11.58
C SER A 155 1.28 2.77 11.97
N HIS A 156 0.24 3.13 11.23
CA HIS A 156 -0.51 4.36 11.47
C HIS A 156 -1.65 4.18 12.47
N SER A 157 -1.70 5.12 13.43
CA SER A 157 -2.84 5.28 14.34
C SER A 157 -3.74 6.36 13.78
N LEU A 158 -4.99 6.01 13.46
CA LEU A 158 -5.99 6.98 13.01
C LEU A 158 -6.34 7.97 14.11
N THR A 159 -6.60 9.21 13.71
CA THR A 159 -7.03 10.27 14.63
C THR A 159 -8.09 11.15 13.97
N VAL A 160 -9.07 11.59 14.77
CA VAL A 160 -10.03 12.62 14.33
C VAL A 160 -9.35 13.98 14.35
N THR A 161 -9.20 14.60 13.20
CA THR A 161 -8.54 15.91 13.06
C THR A 161 -9.51 17.09 12.99
N ALA A 162 -10.73 16.85 12.55
CA ALA A 162 -11.73 17.88 12.39
C ALA A 162 -13.16 17.34 12.47
N ILE A 163 -14.11 18.20 12.88
CA ILE A 163 -15.54 17.90 12.95
C ILE A 163 -16.37 19.11 12.50
N ALA A 164 -17.52 18.86 11.89
CA ALA A 164 -18.48 19.90 11.55
C ALA A 164 -19.92 19.39 11.77
N PRO A 165 -20.85 20.24 12.26
CA PRO A 165 -22.26 19.90 12.20
C PRO A 165 -22.76 20.01 10.75
N SER A 166 -23.87 19.37 10.41
CA SER A 166 -24.46 19.43 9.06
C SER A 166 -24.70 20.86 8.63
N GLY A 167 -24.08 21.27 7.53
CA GLY A 167 -24.19 22.66 6.99
C GLY A 167 -23.43 23.72 7.80
N GLY A 168 -22.69 23.34 8.84
CA GLY A 168 -21.90 24.24 9.68
C GLY A 168 -20.44 24.35 9.29
N SER A 169 -19.70 25.15 10.05
CA SER A 169 -18.26 25.33 9.87
C SER A 169 -17.48 24.20 10.55
N THR A 170 -16.36 23.82 9.93
CA THR A 170 -15.43 22.85 10.49
C THR A 170 -14.70 23.42 11.71
N SER A 171 -14.60 22.62 12.77
CA SER A 171 -13.80 22.87 13.97
C SER A 171 -12.66 21.85 14.02
N THR A 172 -11.45 22.32 14.30
CA THR A 172 -10.28 21.44 14.50
C THR A 172 -10.41 20.68 15.80
N VAL A 173 -10.15 19.39 15.78
CA VAL A 173 -10.05 18.55 16.99
C VAL A 173 -8.61 18.63 17.51
N THR A 174 -8.47 18.83 18.83
CA THR A 174 -7.17 18.99 19.46
C THR A 174 -6.44 17.64 19.50
N ASP A 175 -5.23 17.59 18.97
CA ASP A 175 -4.41 16.38 18.98
C ASP A 175 -4.19 15.84 20.41
N GLY A 176 -4.25 14.52 20.56
CA GLY A 176 -4.15 13.81 21.84
C GLY A 176 -5.33 14.04 22.80
N SER A 177 -6.40 14.70 22.36
CA SER A 177 -7.62 14.88 23.18
C SER A 177 -8.48 13.63 23.22
N THR A 178 -9.27 13.51 24.28
CA THR A 178 -10.38 12.57 24.42
C THR A 178 -11.69 13.38 24.63
N HIS A 179 -12.87 12.75 24.48
CA HIS A 179 -14.14 13.45 24.76
C HIS A 179 -14.18 14.06 26.16
N SER A 180 -13.52 13.45 27.16
CA SER A 180 -13.50 13.88 28.57
C SER A 180 -12.33 14.80 28.92
N SER A 181 -11.33 14.95 28.05
CA SER A 181 -10.14 15.77 28.28
C SER A 181 -9.70 16.49 27.01
N GLY A 182 -9.99 17.76 26.91
CA GLY A 182 -9.60 18.60 25.76
C GLY A 182 -10.44 18.40 24.50
N GLY A 183 -11.53 17.61 24.58
CA GLY A 183 -12.40 17.33 23.44
C GLY A 183 -13.00 18.58 22.80
N THR A 184 -13.21 18.52 21.50
CA THR A 184 -13.78 19.60 20.70
C THR A 184 -15.31 19.51 20.72
N THR A 185 -15.97 20.64 21.03
CA THR A 185 -17.42 20.72 21.12
C THR A 185 -18.01 21.33 19.85
N VAL A 186 -19.01 20.66 19.28
CA VAL A 186 -19.86 21.23 18.21
C VAL A 186 -21.33 21.11 18.56
N THR A 187 -22.10 22.15 18.28
CA THR A 187 -23.55 22.18 18.50
C THR A 187 -24.26 21.94 17.18
N GLY A 188 -25.06 20.89 17.15
CA GLY A 188 -25.99 20.57 16.07
C GLY A 188 -27.38 21.19 16.28
N THR A 189 -28.33 20.74 15.46
CA THR A 189 -29.72 21.22 15.56
C THR A 189 -30.46 20.66 16.78
N TYR A 190 -30.12 19.45 17.22
CA TYR A 190 -30.83 18.69 18.23
C TYR A 190 -29.97 18.30 19.43
N GLY A 191 -28.77 18.86 19.55
CA GLY A 191 -27.88 18.53 20.64
C GLY A 191 -26.45 18.97 20.42
N THR A 192 -25.61 18.58 21.36
CA THR A 192 -24.18 18.95 21.39
C THR A 192 -23.32 17.70 21.42
N LEU A 193 -22.33 17.66 20.54
CA LEU A 193 -21.29 16.61 20.47
C LEU A 193 -19.98 17.15 21.04
N VAL A 194 -19.34 16.37 21.92
CA VAL A 194 -17.95 16.55 22.33
C VAL A 194 -17.16 15.35 21.84
N ILE A 195 -16.13 15.57 21.02
CA ILE A 195 -15.31 14.50 20.41
C ILE A 195 -13.84 14.70 20.71
N GLY A 196 -13.11 13.62 20.94
CA GLY A 196 -11.66 13.58 21.08
C GLY A 196 -10.96 13.16 19.79
N ALA A 197 -9.67 13.45 19.71
CA ALA A 197 -8.81 12.96 18.62
C ALA A 197 -8.70 11.42 18.62
N ASP A 198 -8.91 10.79 19.76
CA ASP A 198 -8.93 9.33 19.94
C ASP A 198 -10.21 8.65 19.44
N GLY A 199 -11.12 9.38 18.77
CA GLY A 199 -12.41 8.87 18.29
C GLY A 199 -13.51 8.83 19.34
N SER A 200 -13.17 8.93 20.62
CA SER A 200 -14.16 8.92 21.70
C SER A 200 -15.09 10.13 21.63
N TYR A 201 -16.38 9.97 21.92
CA TYR A 201 -17.33 11.07 21.92
C TYR A 201 -18.43 10.96 23.00
N THR A 202 -19.03 12.11 23.28
CA THR A 202 -20.31 12.21 24.01
C THR A 202 -21.25 13.12 23.21
N TYR A 203 -22.43 12.60 22.90
CA TYR A 203 -23.53 13.40 22.39
C TYR A 203 -24.60 13.55 23.45
N THR A 204 -25.08 14.79 23.64
CA THR A 204 -26.17 15.14 24.55
C THR A 204 -27.30 15.76 23.74
N ALA A 205 -28.47 15.15 23.75
CA ALA A 205 -29.66 15.70 23.13
C ALA A 205 -30.18 16.87 23.92
N ASP A 206 -30.68 17.89 23.19
CA ASP A 206 -31.30 19.06 23.81
C ASP A 206 -32.69 18.71 24.35
N GLN A 207 -33.14 19.47 25.34
CA GLN A 207 -34.53 19.46 25.80
C GLN A 207 -35.41 20.10 24.73
N ASP A 208 -36.52 19.51 24.42
CA ASP A 208 -37.46 20.00 23.39
C ASP A 208 -36.95 19.87 21.94
N ALA A 209 -36.09 18.89 21.63
CA ALA A 209 -35.56 18.59 20.30
C ALA A 209 -36.53 17.84 19.38
#